data_2e070ac2ed55fa5220466df3186a46eb
#
_entry.id   2e070ac2ed55fa5220466df3186a46eb
#
_cell.length_a   1.000
_cell.length_b   1.000
_cell.length_c   1.000
_cell.angle_alpha   90.00
_cell.angle_beta   90.00
_cell.angle_gamma   90.00
#
_symmetry.space_group_name_H-M   'P 1'
#
loop_
_entity.id
_entity.type
_entity.pdbx_description
1 polymer ?
#
loop_
_entity_poly.entity_id
_entity_poly.type
_entity_poly.pdbx_seq_one_letter_code
_entity_poly.pdbx_strand_id
1 'polypeptide(L)'
;MTEHREEEAGPADARPRRRPVRLGILALVIAVPVGGLVWLFQDELFEPFGDVRACDGSETPLPAVIAPGGAALPDDASDVHYVTRKGRAQVSFLSSRIPDYLHRAGLLADDGPLVGGRNGTKYGLGDGEPELPQGLCGSPLRGPLWSYANDSVDVLVERSTVAPDRFPSPARALVTYTLP
;
A
#
# COMPACT_ATOMS: atom_id res chain seq x y z
N MET A 1 88.51 9.28 29.95
CA MET A 1 88.34 9.83 28.55
C MET A 1 87.13 9.15 28.00
N THR A 2 86.01 9.77 28.12
CA THR A 2 84.72 9.32 27.56
C THR A 2 84.09 10.51 26.92
N GLU A 3 84.03 10.46 25.60
CA GLU A 3 83.51 11.49 24.71
C GLU A 3 81.96 11.34 24.61
N HIS A 4 81.28 12.37 25.12
CA HIS A 4 79.83 12.51 24.97
C HIS A 4 79.58 13.02 23.57
N ARG A 5 78.88 12.20 22.77
CA ARG A 5 78.31 12.58 21.46
C ARG A 5 76.90 13.08 21.69
N GLU A 6 76.71 14.34 21.59
CA GLU A 6 75.38 14.96 21.56
C GLU A 6 74.72 14.69 20.19
N GLU A 7 73.63 13.95 20.25
CA GLU A 7 72.76 13.67 19.09
C GLU A 7 71.77 14.78 18.90
N GLU A 8 72.00 15.59 17.91
CA GLU A 8 71.25 16.76 17.48
C GLU A 8 69.92 16.32 16.90
N ALA A 9 68.79 16.50 17.63
CA ALA A 9 67.42 16.23 17.18
C ALA A 9 66.99 17.30 16.19
N GLY A 10 66.88 16.94 14.93
CA GLY A 10 66.37 17.77 13.85
C GLY A 10 64.90 18.14 14.00
N PRO A 11 64.47 19.32 13.54
CA PRO A 11 63.10 19.81 13.71
C PRO A 11 62.12 18.98 12.92
N ALA A 12 61.10 18.46 13.61
CA ALA A 12 59.99 17.73 13.03
C ALA A 12 59.18 18.66 12.07
N ASP A 13 59.24 18.33 10.81
CA ASP A 13 58.54 19.02 9.70
C ASP A 13 57.04 18.84 9.86
N ALA A 14 56.34 19.76 10.51
CA ALA A 14 54.92 19.81 10.71
C ALA A 14 54.19 20.19 9.38
N ARG A 15 54.01 19.22 8.51
CA ARG A 15 53.20 19.40 7.28
C ARG A 15 51.75 19.69 7.64
N PRO A 16 51.14 20.79 7.21
CA PRO A 16 49.77 21.12 7.53
C PRO A 16 48.79 20.12 6.89
N ARG A 17 48.08 19.37 7.73
CA ARG A 17 46.98 18.49 7.32
C ARG A 17 45.78 19.26 6.76
N ARG A 18 45.93 19.87 5.59
CA ARG A 18 44.84 20.61 4.88
C ARG A 18 43.87 19.71 4.08
N ARG A 19 44.10 18.40 4.04
CA ARG A 19 43.27 17.43 3.27
C ARG A 19 41.87 17.15 3.81
N PRO A 20 41.57 17.06 5.13
CA PRO A 20 40.23 16.71 5.60
C PRO A 20 39.18 17.79 5.36
N VAL A 21 39.56 19.08 5.38
CA VAL A 21 38.62 20.20 5.18
C VAL A 21 38.08 20.23 3.73
N ARG A 22 38.94 19.96 2.73
CA ARG A 22 38.52 19.94 1.32
C ARG A 22 37.59 18.77 1.01
N LEU A 23 37.80 17.60 1.60
CA LEU A 23 36.91 16.43 1.51
C LEU A 23 35.55 16.70 2.17
N GLY A 24 35.51 17.38 3.30
CA GLY A 24 34.28 17.77 3.98
C GLY A 24 33.42 18.74 3.16
N ILE A 25 34.06 19.74 2.54
CA ILE A 25 33.37 20.72 1.67
C ILE A 25 32.82 20.03 0.43
N LEU A 26 33.57 19.13 -0.21
CA LEU A 26 33.13 18.38 -1.38
C LEU A 26 31.94 17.47 -1.05
N ALA A 27 31.98 16.78 0.09
CA ALA A 27 30.88 15.96 0.57
C ALA A 27 29.60 16.78 0.81
N LEU A 28 29.72 17.97 1.38
CA LEU A 28 28.59 18.85 1.64
C LEU A 28 27.99 19.43 0.34
N VAL A 29 28.83 19.77 -0.64
CA VAL A 29 28.41 20.29 -1.95
C VAL A 29 27.62 19.22 -2.74
N ILE A 30 27.89 17.94 -2.51
CA ILE A 30 27.14 16.84 -3.15
C ILE A 30 25.91 16.45 -2.33
N ALA A 31 26.03 16.37 -1.01
CA ALA A 31 24.95 15.92 -0.14
C ALA A 31 23.74 16.87 -0.12
N VAL A 32 23.96 18.18 -0.20
CA VAL A 32 22.88 19.17 -0.20
C VAL A 32 22.00 19.07 -1.44
N PRO A 33 22.52 19.07 -2.69
CA PRO A 33 21.68 18.93 -3.87
C PRO A 33 21.05 17.54 -3.98
N VAL A 34 21.74 16.47 -3.60
CA VAL A 34 21.17 15.12 -3.59
C VAL A 34 20.06 15.00 -2.55
N GLY A 35 20.26 15.52 -1.34
CA GLY A 35 19.22 15.58 -0.31
C GLY A 35 18.01 16.41 -0.74
N GLY A 36 18.26 17.56 -1.40
CA GLY A 36 17.20 18.38 -1.97
C GLY A 36 16.42 17.71 -3.09
N LEU A 37 17.10 16.98 -3.98
CA LEU A 37 16.44 16.18 -5.02
C LEU A 37 15.61 15.04 -4.41
N VAL A 38 16.15 14.30 -3.48
CA VAL A 38 15.40 13.23 -2.79
C VAL A 38 14.16 13.80 -2.08
N TRP A 39 14.29 14.97 -1.44
CA TRP A 39 13.16 15.62 -0.76
C TRP A 39 12.10 16.14 -1.75
N LEU A 40 12.51 16.67 -2.90
CA LEU A 40 11.59 17.16 -3.96
C LEU A 40 10.84 16.02 -4.66
N PHE A 41 11.45 14.85 -4.80
CA PHE A 41 10.88 13.70 -5.49
C PHE A 41 10.51 12.56 -4.53
N GLN A 42 10.44 12.82 -3.22
CA GLN A 42 10.11 11.78 -2.26
C GLN A 42 8.75 11.14 -2.53
N ASP A 43 7.74 11.92 -2.95
CA ASP A 43 6.39 11.42 -3.21
C ASP A 43 6.38 10.48 -4.43
N GLU A 44 7.15 10.79 -5.49
CA GLU A 44 7.28 9.92 -6.66
C GLU A 44 8.17 8.69 -6.41
N LEU A 45 9.12 8.78 -5.46
CA LEU A 45 10.02 7.67 -5.13
C LEU A 45 9.40 6.66 -4.16
N PHE A 46 8.50 7.11 -3.30
CA PHE A 46 7.92 6.28 -2.24
C PHE A 46 6.45 5.92 -2.49
N GLU A 47 5.75 6.63 -3.39
CA GLU A 47 4.38 6.32 -3.76
C GLU A 47 4.33 5.76 -5.19
N PRO A 48 3.97 4.48 -5.39
CA PRO A 48 3.83 3.91 -6.72
C PRO A 48 2.88 4.75 -7.58
N PHE A 49 3.34 5.22 -8.73
CA PHE A 49 2.58 6.05 -9.68
C PHE A 49 2.17 7.44 -9.16
N GLY A 50 2.72 7.94 -8.04
CA GLY A 50 2.26 9.15 -7.37
C GLY A 50 0.82 9.02 -6.82
N ASP A 51 0.32 7.81 -6.60
CA ASP A 51 -1.01 7.53 -6.06
C ASP A 51 -0.89 7.04 -4.61
N VAL A 52 -1.24 7.88 -3.66
CA VAL A 52 -1.22 7.60 -2.22
C VAL A 52 -2.04 6.36 -1.81
N ARG A 53 -2.93 5.89 -2.68
CA ARG A 53 -3.74 4.69 -2.46
C ARG A 53 -3.02 3.41 -2.85
N ALA A 54 -1.94 3.53 -3.62
CA ALA A 54 -1.16 2.39 -4.07
C ALA A 54 -0.27 1.88 -2.95
N CYS A 55 -0.39 0.61 -2.62
CA CYS A 55 0.53 -0.06 -1.69
C CYS A 55 1.86 -0.39 -2.37
N ASP A 56 2.90 -0.53 -1.57
CA ASP A 56 4.25 -0.82 -2.03
C ASP A 56 4.32 -2.05 -2.95
N GLY A 57 5.02 -1.88 -4.07
CA GLY A 57 5.20 -2.94 -5.06
C GLY A 57 3.98 -3.18 -5.94
N SER A 58 3.04 -2.22 -6.04
CA SER A 58 2.01 -2.22 -7.09
C SER A 58 2.66 -2.07 -8.46
N GLU A 59 2.22 -2.89 -9.43
CA GLU A 59 2.78 -2.94 -10.79
C GLU A 59 1.99 -2.09 -11.79
N THR A 60 0.73 -1.77 -11.49
CA THR A 60 -0.19 -1.11 -12.43
C THR A 60 -1.11 -0.14 -11.69
N PRO A 61 -1.40 1.06 -12.24
CA PRO A 61 -2.36 2.00 -11.65
C PRO A 61 -3.78 1.44 -11.57
N LEU A 62 -4.51 1.78 -10.50
CA LEU A 62 -5.85 1.28 -10.23
C LEU A 62 -6.85 1.44 -11.39
N PRO A 63 -6.93 2.57 -12.13
CA PRO A 63 -7.86 2.72 -13.24
C PRO A 63 -7.65 1.71 -14.37
N ALA A 64 -6.41 1.31 -14.62
CA ALA A 64 -6.09 0.32 -15.65
C ALA A 64 -6.54 -1.09 -15.28
N VAL A 65 -6.74 -1.34 -13.99
CA VAL A 65 -7.17 -2.64 -13.47
C VAL A 65 -8.69 -2.78 -13.45
N ILE A 66 -9.40 -1.72 -13.04
CA ILE A 66 -10.87 -1.76 -12.91
C ILE A 66 -11.55 -1.73 -14.29
N ALA A 67 -10.98 -1.01 -15.27
CA ALA A 67 -11.57 -0.81 -16.59
C ALA A 67 -11.85 -2.11 -17.38
N PRO A 68 -11.03 -3.17 -17.33
CA PRO A 68 -11.23 -4.35 -18.17
C PRO A 68 -12.33 -5.31 -17.73
N GLY A 69 -12.86 -5.25 -16.52
CA GLY A 69 -13.80 -6.29 -16.07
C GLY A 69 -14.52 -6.06 -14.75
N GLY A 70 -14.37 -4.91 -14.14
CA GLY A 70 -14.97 -4.64 -12.83
C GLY A 70 -15.84 -3.40 -12.79
N ALA A 71 -16.80 -3.36 -11.88
CA ALA A 71 -17.52 -2.14 -11.56
C ALA A 71 -16.56 -1.11 -10.95
N ALA A 72 -16.70 0.15 -11.34
CA ALA A 72 -16.01 1.25 -10.69
C ALA A 72 -16.31 1.27 -9.19
N LEU A 73 -15.35 1.70 -8.38
CA LEU A 73 -15.56 1.88 -6.94
C LEU A 73 -16.74 2.85 -6.69
N PRO A 74 -17.44 2.71 -5.55
CA PRO A 74 -18.47 3.68 -5.17
C PRO A 74 -17.92 5.10 -5.09
N ASP A 75 -18.74 6.11 -5.42
CA ASP A 75 -18.34 7.52 -5.37
C ASP A 75 -18.01 8.01 -3.95
N ASP A 76 -18.60 7.34 -2.94
CA ASP A 76 -18.35 7.60 -1.51
C ASP A 76 -17.22 6.74 -0.94
N ALA A 77 -16.48 6.03 -1.80
CA ALA A 77 -15.36 5.20 -1.34
C ALA A 77 -14.29 6.04 -0.65
N SER A 78 -13.92 5.63 0.53
CA SER A 78 -12.91 6.25 1.38
C SER A 78 -11.94 5.19 1.91
N ASP A 79 -10.81 5.61 2.45
CA ASP A 79 -9.75 4.71 2.95
C ASP A 79 -9.41 3.62 1.91
N VAL A 80 -9.19 4.08 0.67
CA VAL A 80 -8.93 3.21 -0.48
C VAL A 80 -7.46 2.87 -0.50
N HIS A 81 -7.16 1.56 -0.49
CA HIS A 81 -5.82 1.03 -0.67
C HIS A 81 -5.84 -0.08 -1.70
N TYR A 82 -4.80 -0.18 -2.52
CA TYR A 82 -4.73 -1.24 -3.51
C TYR A 82 -3.32 -1.76 -3.74
N VAL A 83 -3.24 -3.01 -4.17
CA VAL A 83 -2.03 -3.63 -4.68
C VAL A 83 -2.35 -4.37 -5.98
N THR A 84 -1.46 -4.21 -6.97
CA THR A 84 -1.58 -4.88 -8.27
C THR A 84 -0.35 -5.73 -8.52
N ARG A 85 -0.52 -7.02 -8.74
CA ARG A 85 0.58 -7.96 -9.02
C ARG A 85 0.13 -9.10 -9.91
N LYS A 86 0.94 -9.44 -10.90
CA LYS A 86 0.80 -10.67 -11.71
C LYS A 86 -0.62 -10.88 -12.26
N GLY A 87 -1.21 -9.85 -12.85
CA GLY A 87 -2.56 -9.94 -13.39
C GLY A 87 -3.68 -10.02 -12.35
N ARG A 88 -3.43 -9.65 -11.10
CA ARG A 88 -4.43 -9.50 -10.05
C ARG A 88 -4.38 -8.12 -9.46
N ALA A 89 -5.53 -7.62 -9.06
CA ALA A 89 -5.61 -6.42 -8.24
C ALA A 89 -6.45 -6.69 -7.01
N GLN A 90 -5.97 -6.23 -5.87
CA GLN A 90 -6.69 -6.29 -4.62
C GLN A 90 -6.89 -4.87 -4.11
N VAL A 91 -8.13 -4.54 -3.81
CA VAL A 91 -8.54 -3.19 -3.42
C VAL A 91 -9.34 -3.27 -2.14
N SER A 92 -8.92 -2.57 -1.09
CA SER A 92 -9.69 -2.38 0.14
C SER A 92 -10.25 -0.96 0.17
N PHE A 93 -11.51 -0.80 0.57
CA PHE A 93 -12.14 0.49 0.72
C PHE A 93 -13.30 0.46 1.73
N LEU A 94 -13.70 1.62 2.26
CA LEU A 94 -14.91 1.84 3.03
C LEU A 94 -15.96 2.52 2.16
N SER A 95 -17.22 2.07 2.24
CA SER A 95 -18.34 2.71 1.57
C SER A 95 -19.67 2.42 2.25
N SER A 96 -20.61 3.36 2.18
CA SER A 96 -21.99 3.16 2.58
C SER A 96 -22.85 2.57 1.46
N ARG A 97 -22.29 2.48 0.24
CA ARG A 97 -22.98 2.06 -0.99
C ARG A 97 -22.48 0.70 -1.51
N ILE A 98 -22.11 -0.19 -0.59
CA ILE A 98 -21.68 -1.54 -0.96
C ILE A 98 -22.75 -2.31 -1.77
N PRO A 99 -24.06 -2.27 -1.43
CA PRO A 99 -25.07 -2.94 -2.24
C PRO A 99 -25.07 -2.48 -3.70
N ASP A 100 -25.01 -1.16 -3.93
CA ASP A 100 -24.97 -0.58 -5.30
C ASP A 100 -23.74 -1.05 -6.07
N TYR A 101 -22.61 -1.17 -5.38
CA TYR A 101 -21.38 -1.70 -5.98
C TYR A 101 -21.55 -3.17 -6.39
N LEU A 102 -22.11 -4.01 -5.52
CA LEU A 102 -22.32 -5.44 -5.80
C LEU A 102 -23.29 -5.65 -6.97
N HIS A 103 -24.34 -4.82 -7.09
CA HIS A 103 -25.24 -4.82 -8.24
C HIS A 103 -24.50 -4.45 -9.54
N ARG A 104 -23.76 -3.35 -9.54
CA ARG A 104 -22.98 -2.94 -10.73
C ARG A 104 -21.90 -3.96 -11.13
N ALA A 105 -21.35 -4.68 -10.17
CA ALA A 105 -20.38 -5.76 -10.39
C ALA A 105 -21.04 -7.07 -10.86
N GLY A 106 -22.37 -7.12 -10.98
CA GLY A 106 -23.10 -8.33 -11.36
C GLY A 106 -23.05 -9.45 -10.32
N LEU A 107 -22.75 -9.09 -9.07
CA LEU A 107 -22.64 -10.04 -7.94
C LEU A 107 -23.96 -10.19 -7.19
N LEU A 108 -24.87 -9.24 -7.35
CA LEU A 108 -26.24 -9.30 -6.83
C LEU A 108 -27.22 -9.02 -7.97
N ALA A 109 -28.35 -9.74 -7.95
CA ALA A 109 -29.49 -9.43 -8.79
C ALA A 109 -30.23 -8.19 -8.27
N ASP A 110 -30.85 -7.39 -9.16
CA ASP A 110 -31.48 -6.11 -8.79
C ASP A 110 -32.51 -6.22 -7.66
N ASP A 111 -33.26 -7.33 -7.60
CA ASP A 111 -34.26 -7.60 -6.55
C ASP A 111 -33.82 -8.70 -5.59
N GLY A 112 -32.54 -9.08 -5.61
CA GLY A 112 -32.02 -10.16 -4.81
C GLY A 112 -31.72 -9.74 -3.35
N PRO A 113 -31.90 -10.65 -2.37
CA PRO A 113 -31.47 -10.38 -1.02
C PRO A 113 -29.94 -10.22 -0.97
N LEU A 114 -29.47 -9.31 -0.11
CA LEU A 114 -28.03 -9.10 0.12
C LEU A 114 -27.31 -10.38 0.55
N VAL A 115 -28.05 -11.30 1.13
CA VAL A 115 -27.52 -12.49 1.77
C VAL A 115 -28.37 -13.71 1.39
N GLY A 116 -27.69 -14.80 1.11
CA GLY A 116 -28.36 -16.05 0.77
C GLY A 116 -28.88 -16.03 -0.67
N GLY A 117 -28.36 -16.81 -1.52
CA GLY A 117 -28.65 -16.85 -2.95
C GLY A 117 -27.44 -17.43 -3.68
N ARG A 118 -27.44 -17.35 -4.99
CA ARG A 118 -26.36 -17.95 -5.80
C ARG A 118 -25.03 -17.24 -5.63
N ASN A 119 -25.06 -15.95 -5.29
CA ASN A 119 -23.89 -15.06 -5.41
C ASN A 119 -23.35 -14.59 -4.04
N GLY A 120 -24.07 -14.78 -2.94
CA GLY A 120 -23.61 -14.39 -1.61
C GLY A 120 -23.50 -15.60 -0.69
N THR A 121 -22.30 -15.96 -0.31
CA THR A 121 -22.06 -17.02 0.66
C THR A 121 -21.63 -16.43 1.99
N LYS A 122 -22.26 -16.86 3.07
CA LYS A 122 -21.81 -16.49 4.42
C LYS A 122 -20.43 -17.06 4.65
N TYR A 123 -19.44 -16.20 4.83
CA TYR A 123 -18.10 -16.56 5.18
C TYR A 123 -17.87 -16.31 6.67
N GLY A 124 -17.76 -17.38 7.44
CA GLY A 124 -17.38 -17.33 8.84
C GLY A 124 -15.86 -17.49 8.93
N LEU A 125 -15.16 -16.43 9.19
CA LEU A 125 -13.80 -16.51 9.72
C LEU A 125 -14.00 -16.62 11.24
N GLY A 126 -13.58 -17.69 11.87
CA GLY A 126 -13.71 -17.87 13.31
C GLY A 126 -13.53 -16.58 14.14
N ASP A 127 -13.07 -16.64 15.35
CA ASP A 127 -12.92 -15.46 16.23
C ASP A 127 -11.73 -14.53 15.84
N GLY A 128 -11.04 -14.77 14.70
CA GLY A 128 -9.89 -13.99 14.24
C GLY A 128 -10.25 -12.96 13.17
N GLU A 129 -9.56 -11.83 13.17
CA GLU A 129 -9.58 -10.88 12.05
C GLU A 129 -8.85 -11.50 10.86
N PRO A 130 -9.42 -11.44 9.64
CA PRO A 130 -8.73 -11.92 8.45
C PRO A 130 -7.47 -11.08 8.19
N GLU A 131 -6.37 -11.75 7.93
CA GLU A 131 -5.15 -11.08 7.51
C GLU A 131 -5.37 -10.43 6.14
N LEU A 132 -4.81 -9.24 5.98
CA LEU A 132 -4.77 -8.61 4.67
C LEU A 132 -3.96 -9.48 3.69
N PRO A 133 -4.37 -9.54 2.43
CA PRO A 133 -3.57 -10.16 1.39
C PRO A 133 -2.15 -9.60 1.34
N GLN A 134 -1.19 -10.44 1.02
CA GLN A 134 0.22 -10.05 0.99
C GLN A 134 0.47 -8.85 0.07
N GLY A 135 1.00 -7.79 0.64
CA GLY A 135 1.33 -6.54 -0.05
C GLY A 135 0.20 -5.51 -0.06
N LEU A 136 -1.02 -5.86 0.33
CA LEU A 136 -2.07 -4.87 0.52
C LEU A 136 -1.84 -4.14 1.85
N CYS A 137 -1.82 -2.84 1.80
CA CYS A 137 -1.74 -1.96 2.97
C CYS A 137 -3.14 -1.53 3.45
N GLY A 138 -3.20 -0.75 4.52
CA GLY A 138 -4.45 -0.25 5.09
C GLY A 138 -4.95 -1.11 6.25
N SER A 139 -6.22 -0.93 6.59
CA SER A 139 -6.83 -1.61 7.72
C SER A 139 -7.40 -2.98 7.32
N PRO A 140 -7.25 -4.03 8.14
CA PRO A 140 -7.86 -5.33 7.90
C PRO A 140 -9.39 -5.25 7.99
N LEU A 141 -10.07 -6.25 7.40
CA LEU A 141 -11.49 -6.45 7.59
C LEU A 141 -11.76 -6.96 9.01
N ARG A 142 -12.87 -6.55 9.59
CA ARG A 142 -13.25 -6.88 10.96
C ARG A 142 -14.47 -7.80 11.01
N GLY A 143 -14.42 -8.78 11.88
CA GLY A 143 -15.56 -9.63 12.24
C GLY A 143 -16.04 -10.55 11.12
N PRO A 144 -17.29 -10.99 11.20
CA PRO A 144 -17.83 -11.91 10.21
C PRO A 144 -17.96 -11.24 8.85
N LEU A 145 -17.71 -12.01 7.79
CA LEU A 145 -17.70 -11.54 6.42
C LEU A 145 -18.80 -12.19 5.58
N TRP A 146 -19.19 -11.48 4.52
CA TRP A 146 -19.90 -12.01 3.37
C TRP A 146 -18.95 -12.12 2.20
N SER A 147 -19.02 -13.22 1.46
CA SER A 147 -18.26 -13.46 0.24
C SER A 147 -19.19 -13.47 -0.95
N TYR A 148 -18.83 -12.74 -1.99
CA TYR A 148 -19.50 -12.69 -3.29
C TYR A 148 -18.45 -12.96 -4.36
N ALA A 149 -18.76 -13.78 -5.34
CA ALA A 149 -17.82 -14.12 -6.40
C ALA A 149 -18.50 -14.33 -7.73
N ASN A 150 -17.82 -13.95 -8.81
CA ASN A 150 -18.05 -14.37 -10.16
C ASN A 150 -16.73 -14.74 -10.84
N ASP A 151 -16.72 -14.98 -12.17
CA ASP A 151 -15.51 -15.43 -12.87
C ASP A 151 -14.37 -14.41 -12.88
N SER A 152 -14.65 -13.13 -12.59
CA SER A 152 -13.68 -12.02 -12.72
C SER A 152 -13.42 -11.29 -11.43
N VAL A 153 -14.33 -11.38 -10.47
CA VAL A 153 -14.29 -10.55 -9.25
C VAL A 153 -14.71 -11.36 -8.03
N ASP A 154 -13.89 -11.31 -7.00
CA ASP A 154 -14.20 -11.79 -5.65
C ASP A 154 -14.33 -10.60 -4.71
N VAL A 155 -15.37 -10.57 -3.88
CA VAL A 155 -15.61 -9.49 -2.92
C VAL A 155 -15.87 -10.08 -1.53
N LEU A 156 -15.10 -9.64 -0.55
CA LEU A 156 -15.35 -9.86 0.86
C LEU A 156 -15.86 -8.56 1.47
N VAL A 157 -16.95 -8.63 2.21
CA VAL A 157 -17.56 -7.45 2.86
C VAL A 157 -17.78 -7.72 4.33
N GLU A 158 -17.44 -6.76 5.18
CA GLU A 158 -17.76 -6.81 6.60
C GLU A 158 -19.27 -6.92 6.81
N ARG A 159 -19.68 -7.83 7.67
CA ARG A 159 -21.07 -8.03 8.05
C ARG A 159 -21.36 -7.35 9.37
N SER A 160 -22.55 -6.76 9.49
CA SER A 160 -23.00 -6.23 10.77
C SER A 160 -23.16 -7.36 11.80
N THR A 161 -22.62 -7.14 13.00
CA THR A 161 -22.79 -8.05 14.14
C THR A 161 -24.15 -7.88 14.80
N VAL A 162 -24.80 -6.74 14.61
CA VAL A 162 -26.11 -6.41 15.20
C VAL A 162 -27.25 -6.87 14.29
N ALA A 163 -27.11 -6.65 12.98
CA ALA A 163 -28.11 -7.00 11.96
C ALA A 163 -27.42 -7.90 10.92
N PRO A 164 -27.47 -9.24 11.10
CA PRO A 164 -26.69 -10.17 10.30
C PRO A 164 -27.11 -10.27 8.82
N ASP A 165 -28.23 -9.68 8.45
CA ASP A 165 -28.76 -9.56 7.09
C ASP A 165 -28.35 -8.24 6.42
N ARG A 166 -27.55 -7.39 7.07
CA ARG A 166 -27.11 -6.07 6.59
C ARG A 166 -25.62 -5.88 6.71
N PHE A 167 -25.11 -4.96 5.91
CA PHE A 167 -23.77 -4.43 6.09
C PHE A 167 -23.77 -3.33 7.16
N PRO A 168 -22.64 -3.11 7.87
CA PRO A 168 -22.43 -1.87 8.60
C PRO A 168 -22.44 -0.68 7.61
N SER A 169 -22.64 0.51 8.10
CA SER A 169 -22.59 1.71 7.26
C SER A 169 -21.72 2.79 7.92
N PRO A 170 -20.51 3.05 7.37
CA PRO A 170 -19.90 2.40 6.21
C PRO A 170 -19.43 0.96 6.50
N ALA A 171 -19.35 0.13 5.45
CA ALA A 171 -18.75 -1.18 5.49
C ALA A 171 -17.41 -1.17 4.77
N ARG A 172 -16.47 -1.98 5.26
CA ARG A 172 -15.22 -2.26 4.54
C ARG A 172 -15.44 -3.42 3.59
N ALA A 173 -14.96 -3.26 2.37
CA ALA A 173 -14.91 -4.29 1.36
C ALA A 173 -13.47 -4.53 0.92
N LEU A 174 -13.15 -5.78 0.63
CA LEU A 174 -11.94 -6.22 -0.07
C LEU A 174 -12.36 -6.85 -1.38
N VAL A 175 -11.90 -6.28 -2.46
CA VAL A 175 -12.20 -6.74 -3.82
C VAL A 175 -10.94 -7.29 -4.46
N THR A 176 -11.03 -8.48 -5.02
CA THR A 176 -9.97 -9.09 -5.82
C THR A 176 -10.44 -9.17 -7.27
N TYR A 177 -9.76 -8.48 -8.15
CA TYR A 177 -9.95 -8.57 -9.60
C TYR A 177 -8.93 -9.54 -10.18
N THR A 178 -9.38 -10.44 -11.03
CA THR A 178 -8.51 -11.27 -11.87
C THR A 178 -8.47 -10.64 -13.26
N LEU A 179 -7.32 -10.14 -13.66
CA LEU A 179 -7.11 -9.57 -14.99
C LEU A 179 -6.98 -10.70 -16.02
N PRO A 180 -7.56 -10.55 -17.20
CA PRO A 180 -7.47 -11.54 -18.26
C PRO A 180 -6.06 -11.71 -18.83
#